data_91434ba014bc5923b9200fb2385d4421
#
_entry.id   91434ba014bc5923b9200fb2385d4421
#
_cell.length_a   1.000
_cell.length_b   1.000
_cell.length_c   1.000
_cell.angle_alpha   90.00
_cell.angle_beta   90.00
_cell.angle_gamma   90.00
#
_symmetry.space_group_name_H-M   'P 1'
#
loop_
_entity.id
_entity.type
_entity.pdbx_description
1 polymer ?
#
loop_
_entity_poly.entity_id
_entity_poly.type
_entity_poly.pdbx_seq_one_letter_code
_entity_poly.pdbx_strand_id
1 'polypeptide(L)'
;MARTGSIPFTAKETRTHDFCLLSSTTAQKTPTSVEADKLRKAGLGKRKIVFPSKDADHNQFVKQLEASYPKLKLGGGFELLKGVEGGSGARFPENLPLGPNGYSIRYIRETICIGQAVLYIRPLQAKLDMTPEQVDYVCTNNFEYYVGVLFLSFTVQLRYMHAVIYFVLVVL
;
A
#
# COMPACT_ATOMS: atom_id res chain seq x y z
N MET A 1 -1.87 -52.79 -8.38
CA MET A 1 -2.06 -51.96 -7.16
C MET A 1 -1.48 -50.59 -7.43
N ALA A 2 -2.32 -49.58 -7.65
CA ALA A 2 -1.89 -48.19 -7.91
C ALA A 2 -1.60 -47.54 -6.55
N ARG A 3 -0.34 -47.07 -6.35
CA ARG A 3 0.01 -46.24 -5.20
C ARG A 3 -0.58 -44.84 -5.43
N THR A 4 -1.65 -44.53 -4.71
CA THR A 4 -2.14 -43.16 -4.56
C THR A 4 -1.09 -42.37 -3.77
N GLY A 5 -0.21 -41.67 -4.49
CA GLY A 5 0.71 -40.74 -3.87
C GLY A 5 -0.09 -39.58 -3.28
N SER A 6 -0.20 -39.49 -1.96
CA SER A 6 -0.73 -38.31 -1.28
C SER A 6 0.22 -37.15 -1.52
N ILE A 7 -0.27 -36.11 -2.17
CA ILE A 7 0.48 -34.86 -2.29
C ILE A 7 0.63 -34.27 -0.88
N PRO A 8 1.85 -34.04 -0.36
CA PRO A 8 2.03 -33.49 0.98
C PRO A 8 1.44 -32.07 1.01
N PHE A 9 0.43 -31.85 1.84
CA PHE A 9 -0.14 -30.55 2.08
C PHE A 9 0.80 -29.72 2.96
N THR A 10 1.38 -28.66 2.42
CA THR A 10 2.14 -27.68 3.19
C THR A 10 1.20 -26.58 3.65
N ALA A 11 1.02 -26.44 4.96
CA ALA A 11 0.19 -25.37 5.52
C ALA A 11 0.77 -23.99 5.16
N LYS A 12 -0.11 -23.09 4.70
CA LYS A 12 0.30 -21.71 4.37
C LYS A 12 0.65 -20.96 5.66
N GLU A 13 1.88 -20.47 5.76
CA GLU A 13 2.37 -19.70 6.90
C GLU A 13 1.86 -18.25 6.88
N THR A 14 1.67 -17.68 5.68
CA THR A 14 1.24 -16.28 5.52
C THR A 14 -0.25 -16.13 5.77
N ARG A 15 -0.64 -14.96 6.32
CA ARG A 15 -2.03 -14.53 6.46
C ARG A 15 -2.26 -13.22 5.72
N THR A 16 -3.36 -13.16 4.98
CA THR A 16 -3.78 -11.95 4.28
C THR A 16 -5.12 -11.48 4.81
N HIS A 17 -5.26 -10.16 5.07
CA HIS A 17 -6.51 -9.58 5.53
C HIS A 17 -6.70 -8.17 4.95
N ASP A 18 -7.96 -7.75 4.82
CA ASP A 18 -8.34 -6.43 4.32
C ASP A 18 -8.46 -5.43 5.48
N PHE A 19 -7.70 -4.35 5.41
CA PHE A 19 -7.77 -3.23 6.35
C PHE A 19 -8.18 -1.96 5.64
N CYS A 20 -8.80 -1.03 6.37
CA CYS A 20 -9.17 0.28 5.88
C CYS A 20 -8.74 1.35 6.89
N LEU A 21 -7.73 2.14 6.57
CA LEU A 21 -7.27 3.24 7.41
C LEU A 21 -8.19 4.44 7.24
N LEU A 22 -8.75 4.91 8.36
CA LEU A 22 -9.58 6.11 8.43
C LEU A 22 -8.70 7.33 8.69
N SER A 23 -9.14 8.50 8.26
CA SER A 23 -8.45 9.76 8.54
C SER A 23 -8.86 10.41 9.86
N SER A 24 -10.11 10.17 10.31
CA SER A 24 -10.69 10.82 11.48
C SER A 24 -10.52 9.98 12.73
N THR A 25 -10.23 10.66 13.84
CA THR A 25 -10.19 10.08 15.19
C THR A 25 -11.58 9.79 15.77
N THR A 26 -12.64 10.36 15.17
CA THR A 26 -14.02 10.30 15.66
C THR A 26 -14.99 9.71 14.64
N ALA A 27 -14.51 8.87 13.74
CA ALA A 27 -15.36 8.26 12.71
C ALA A 27 -16.44 7.37 13.35
N GLN A 28 -17.70 7.72 13.15
CA GLN A 28 -18.87 6.99 13.68
C GLN A 28 -19.56 6.11 12.64
N LYS A 29 -19.16 6.21 11.36
CA LYS A 29 -19.71 5.41 10.26
C LYS A 29 -18.59 4.88 9.41
N THR A 30 -18.83 3.74 8.78
CA THR A 30 -17.91 3.24 7.76
C THR A 30 -17.94 4.15 6.55
N PRO A 31 -16.80 4.32 5.84
CA PRO A 31 -16.71 5.21 4.69
C PRO A 31 -17.69 4.82 3.59
N THR A 32 -18.37 5.80 3.01
CA THR A 32 -19.12 5.65 1.77
C THR A 32 -18.16 5.40 0.60
N SER A 33 -18.68 5.01 -0.58
CA SER A 33 -17.84 4.79 -1.77
C SER A 33 -17.04 6.03 -2.15
N VAL A 34 -17.65 7.22 -2.05
CA VAL A 34 -16.98 8.51 -2.36
C VAL A 34 -15.87 8.82 -1.34
N GLU A 35 -16.13 8.59 -0.05
CA GLU A 35 -15.13 8.77 1.00
C GLU A 35 -14.00 7.74 0.88
N ALA A 36 -14.31 6.49 0.55
CA ALA A 36 -13.33 5.45 0.31
C ALA A 36 -12.38 5.82 -0.84
N ASP A 37 -12.89 6.43 -1.91
CA ASP A 37 -12.05 6.92 -3.01
C ASP A 37 -11.15 8.08 -2.59
N LYS A 38 -11.65 9.03 -1.79
CA LYS A 38 -10.84 10.12 -1.24
C LYS A 38 -9.73 9.57 -0.34
N LEU A 39 -10.07 8.65 0.56
CA LEU A 39 -9.11 7.97 1.43
C LEU A 39 -8.02 7.25 0.61
N ARG A 40 -8.42 6.52 -0.43
CA ARG A 40 -7.49 5.81 -1.30
C ARG A 40 -6.51 6.75 -2.01
N LYS A 41 -6.97 7.89 -2.53
CA LYS A 41 -6.14 8.92 -3.16
C LYS A 41 -5.15 9.55 -2.19
N ALA A 42 -5.51 9.63 -0.92
CA ALA A 42 -4.65 10.14 0.15
C ALA A 42 -3.67 9.10 0.72
N GLY A 43 -3.56 7.91 0.11
CA GLY A 43 -2.71 6.83 0.62
C GLY A 43 -3.26 6.11 1.85
N LEU A 44 -4.52 6.42 2.22
CA LEU A 44 -5.29 5.77 3.28
C LEU A 44 -6.26 4.74 2.68
N GLY A 45 -7.38 4.47 3.37
CA GLY A 45 -8.46 3.64 2.84
C GLY A 45 -8.15 2.15 2.83
N LYS A 46 -8.84 1.41 1.95
CA LYS A 46 -8.78 -0.05 1.95
C LYS A 46 -7.51 -0.57 1.26
N ARG A 47 -6.77 -1.44 1.96
CA ARG A 47 -5.62 -2.18 1.43
C ARG A 47 -5.66 -3.63 1.92
N LYS A 48 -5.21 -4.52 1.06
CA LYS A 48 -4.99 -5.93 1.41
C LYS A 48 -3.57 -6.09 1.94
N ILE A 49 -3.46 -6.47 3.21
CA ILE A 49 -2.16 -6.59 3.89
C ILE A 49 -1.82 -8.06 4.06
N VAL A 50 -0.58 -8.42 3.70
CA VAL A 50 -0.04 -9.76 3.84
C VAL A 50 0.88 -9.79 5.05
N PHE A 51 0.58 -10.63 6.01
CA PHE A 51 1.43 -10.90 7.16
C PHE A 51 2.29 -12.12 6.86
N PRO A 52 3.61 -12.04 7.00
CA PRO A 52 4.51 -13.15 6.71
C PRO A 52 4.27 -14.39 7.59
N SER A 53 3.82 -14.17 8.83
CA SER A 53 3.48 -15.22 9.77
C SER A 53 2.03 -15.13 10.23
N LYS A 54 1.35 -16.26 10.28
CA LYS A 54 0.01 -16.40 10.89
C LYS A 54 0.02 -16.20 12.41
N ASP A 55 1.19 -16.32 13.04
CA ASP A 55 1.41 -16.16 14.47
C ASP A 55 2.13 -14.86 14.82
N ALA A 56 2.10 -13.86 13.88
CA ALA A 56 2.69 -12.55 14.10
C ALA A 56 2.17 -11.92 15.41
N ASP A 57 3.11 -11.51 16.25
CA ASP A 57 2.85 -10.83 17.52
C ASP A 57 2.40 -9.38 17.32
N HIS A 58 2.17 -8.65 18.42
CA HIS A 58 1.74 -7.25 18.38
C HIS A 58 2.74 -6.35 17.63
N ASN A 59 4.02 -6.49 17.90
CA ASN A 59 5.05 -5.64 17.30
C ASN A 59 5.17 -5.88 15.79
N GLN A 60 5.16 -7.13 15.38
CA GLN A 60 5.16 -7.53 13.98
C GLN A 60 3.89 -7.06 13.27
N PHE A 61 2.74 -7.15 13.95
CA PHE A 61 1.46 -6.67 13.45
C PHE A 61 1.48 -5.16 13.20
N VAL A 62 1.90 -4.36 14.19
CA VAL A 62 2.02 -2.91 14.09
C VAL A 62 3.00 -2.52 12.99
N LYS A 63 4.18 -3.12 12.97
CA LYS A 63 5.21 -2.88 11.96
C LYS A 63 4.69 -3.10 10.53
N GLN A 64 3.90 -4.16 10.34
CA GLN A 64 3.33 -4.48 9.03
C GLN A 64 2.24 -3.49 8.63
N LEU A 65 1.41 -3.02 9.58
CA LEU A 65 0.43 -1.97 9.33
C LEU A 65 1.11 -0.65 8.98
N GLU A 66 2.13 -0.24 9.72
CA GLU A 66 2.89 0.99 9.47
C GLU A 66 3.67 0.96 8.14
N ALA A 67 4.18 -0.21 7.75
CA ALA A 67 4.79 -0.40 6.44
C ALA A 67 3.77 -0.24 5.30
N SER A 68 2.54 -0.72 5.52
CA SER A 68 1.44 -0.59 4.55
C SER A 68 0.80 0.79 4.55
N TYR A 69 0.78 1.49 5.68
CA TYR A 69 0.22 2.82 5.87
C TYR A 69 1.23 3.74 6.57
N PRO A 70 2.17 4.35 5.86
CA PRO A 70 3.19 5.21 6.47
C PRO A 70 2.61 6.36 7.31
N LYS A 71 1.48 6.92 6.88
CA LYS A 71 0.77 8.01 7.60
C LYS A 71 0.22 7.57 8.96
N LEU A 72 0.07 6.26 9.22
CA LEU A 72 -0.43 5.74 10.50
C LEU A 72 0.43 6.16 11.69
N LYS A 73 1.74 6.28 11.50
CA LYS A 73 2.69 6.75 12.50
C LYS A 73 2.37 8.15 13.05
N LEU A 74 1.75 8.99 12.22
CA LEU A 74 1.37 10.35 12.57
C LEU A 74 0.08 10.40 13.41
N GLY A 75 -0.64 9.28 13.50
CA GLY A 75 -1.92 9.19 14.21
C GLY A 75 -1.81 9.10 15.73
N GLY A 76 -0.59 8.96 16.28
CA GLY A 76 -0.37 8.85 17.73
C GLY A 76 -0.98 7.59 18.35
N GLY A 77 -0.90 6.47 17.65
CA GLY A 77 -1.54 5.21 18.01
C GLY A 77 -2.82 4.95 17.20
N PHE A 78 -3.38 3.77 17.36
CA PHE A 78 -4.59 3.37 16.65
C PHE A 78 -5.41 2.35 17.43
N GLU A 79 -6.66 2.25 17.07
CA GLU A 79 -7.57 1.18 17.48
C GLU A 79 -8.14 0.47 16.25
N LEU A 80 -8.49 -0.79 16.42
CA LEU A 80 -9.16 -1.58 15.41
C LEU A 80 -10.67 -1.59 15.64
N LEU A 81 -11.40 -1.52 14.52
CA LEU A 81 -12.86 -1.55 14.54
C LEU A 81 -13.35 -2.58 13.51
N LYS A 82 -14.48 -3.20 13.82
CA LYS A 82 -15.25 -4.01 12.85
C LYS A 82 -16.50 -3.26 12.44
N GLY A 83 -16.93 -3.41 11.20
CA GLY A 83 -18.22 -2.88 10.75
C GLY A 83 -19.35 -3.79 11.18
N VAL A 84 -20.29 -3.25 11.96
CA VAL A 84 -21.53 -3.92 12.38
C VAL A 84 -22.68 -3.37 11.57
N GLU A 85 -23.58 -4.21 11.09
CA GLU A 85 -24.76 -3.79 10.36
C GLU A 85 -25.76 -3.12 11.29
N GLY A 86 -26.16 -1.89 10.96
CA GLY A 86 -27.28 -1.21 11.60
C GLY A 86 -28.59 -1.49 10.86
N GLY A 87 -29.72 -1.33 11.54
CA GLY A 87 -31.05 -1.63 11.01
C GLY A 87 -31.48 -0.86 9.75
N SER A 88 -30.69 0.13 9.31
CA SER A 88 -30.90 0.90 8.06
C SER A 88 -29.92 0.54 6.93
N GLY A 89 -29.20 -0.58 7.02
CA GLY A 89 -28.15 -0.96 6.07
C GLY A 89 -26.86 -0.18 6.21
N ALA A 90 -26.81 0.83 7.10
CA ALA A 90 -25.59 1.52 7.44
C ALA A 90 -24.71 0.65 8.35
N ARG A 91 -23.40 0.66 8.12
CA ARG A 91 -22.46 -0.04 8.99
C ARG A 91 -21.83 0.96 9.95
N PHE A 92 -21.83 0.59 11.22
CA PHE A 92 -21.20 1.37 12.29
C PHE A 92 -19.91 0.67 12.72
N PRO A 93 -18.83 1.41 12.95
CA PRO A 93 -17.60 0.84 13.47
C PRO A 93 -17.75 0.54 14.96
N GLU A 94 -17.55 -0.70 15.33
CA GLU A 94 -17.49 -1.16 16.72
C GLU A 94 -16.05 -1.43 17.11
N ASN A 95 -15.61 -0.93 18.26
CA ASN A 95 -14.24 -1.12 18.72
C ASN A 95 -13.95 -2.58 19.01
N LEU A 96 -12.83 -3.05 18.52
CA LEU A 96 -12.30 -4.35 18.89
C LEU A 96 -11.50 -4.21 20.18
N PRO A 97 -11.78 -5.00 21.19
CA PRO A 97 -11.03 -4.95 22.43
C PRO A 97 -9.55 -5.29 22.16
N LEU A 98 -8.68 -4.65 22.90
CA LEU A 98 -7.26 -4.98 22.89
C LEU A 98 -7.06 -6.30 23.63
N GLY A 99 -6.36 -7.24 23.02
CA GLY A 99 -6.00 -8.49 23.69
C GLY A 99 -4.98 -8.27 24.81
N PRO A 100 -4.77 -9.25 25.68
CA PRO A 100 -3.83 -9.13 26.82
C PRO A 100 -2.40 -8.81 26.38
N ASN A 101 -2.01 -9.21 25.17
CA ASN A 101 -0.71 -8.91 24.55
C ASN A 101 -0.83 -7.96 23.35
N GLY A 102 -1.87 -7.14 23.30
CA GLY A 102 -2.15 -6.27 22.17
C GLY A 102 -2.84 -6.99 21.00
N TYR A 103 -2.86 -6.32 19.84
CA TYR A 103 -3.39 -6.93 18.62
C TYR A 103 -2.35 -7.89 18.01
N SER A 104 -2.78 -9.11 17.69
CA SER A 104 -1.99 -10.06 16.93
C SER A 104 -2.87 -10.75 15.89
N ILE A 105 -2.27 -11.34 14.87
CA ILE A 105 -3.02 -12.07 13.84
C ILE A 105 -3.80 -13.24 14.46
N ARG A 106 -3.17 -13.94 15.39
CA ARG A 106 -3.80 -15.05 16.11
C ARG A 106 -5.01 -14.58 16.91
N TYR A 107 -4.87 -13.50 17.70
CA TYR A 107 -5.97 -12.94 18.49
C TYR A 107 -7.16 -12.51 17.62
N ILE A 108 -6.89 -11.80 16.51
CA ILE A 108 -7.91 -11.35 15.57
C ILE A 108 -8.66 -12.53 14.96
N ARG A 109 -7.95 -13.59 14.63
CA ARG A 109 -8.55 -14.79 14.03
C ARG A 109 -9.36 -15.62 15.01
N GLU A 110 -8.79 -15.91 16.18
CA GLU A 110 -9.31 -16.92 17.12
C GLU A 110 -10.32 -16.33 18.10
N THR A 111 -10.09 -15.11 18.58
CA THR A 111 -10.93 -14.49 19.59
C THR A 111 -12.04 -13.65 19.00
N ILE A 112 -11.72 -12.90 17.95
CA ILE A 112 -12.66 -11.94 17.35
C ILE A 112 -13.46 -12.58 16.20
N CYS A 113 -12.97 -13.68 15.62
CA CYS A 113 -13.65 -14.47 14.57
C CYS A 113 -14.16 -13.62 13.38
N ILE A 114 -13.38 -12.62 12.95
CA ILE A 114 -13.81 -11.65 11.93
C ILE A 114 -13.99 -12.25 10.54
N GLY A 115 -13.43 -13.41 10.26
CA GLY A 115 -13.52 -14.06 8.95
C GLY A 115 -12.87 -13.22 7.85
N GLN A 116 -13.65 -12.82 6.84
CA GLN A 116 -13.23 -12.00 5.69
C GLN A 116 -13.66 -10.53 5.81
N ALA A 117 -14.29 -10.13 6.91
CA ALA A 117 -14.75 -8.75 7.07
C ALA A 117 -13.58 -7.75 7.09
N VAL A 118 -13.81 -6.57 6.54
CA VAL A 118 -12.81 -5.48 6.55
C VAL A 118 -12.64 -4.97 7.96
N LEU A 119 -11.37 -4.86 8.41
CA LEU A 119 -11.01 -4.19 9.65
C LEU A 119 -10.71 -2.73 9.39
N TYR A 120 -11.31 -1.87 10.17
CA TYR A 120 -11.04 -0.43 10.11
C TYR A 120 -9.98 -0.06 11.14
N ILE A 121 -9.07 0.82 10.75
CA ILE A 121 -8.02 1.37 11.60
C ILE A 121 -8.37 2.83 11.85
N ARG A 122 -8.58 3.21 13.11
CA ARG A 122 -8.87 4.58 13.51
C ARG A 122 -7.69 5.15 14.28
N PRO A 123 -7.11 6.28 13.85
CA PRO A 123 -6.05 6.95 14.60
C PRO A 123 -6.61 7.52 15.91
N LEU A 124 -5.80 7.55 16.98
CA LEU A 124 -6.26 7.94 18.30
C LEU A 124 -6.08 9.44 18.60
N GLN A 125 -4.94 10.03 18.24
CA GLN A 125 -4.59 11.37 18.72
C GLN A 125 -4.67 12.45 17.63
N ALA A 126 -4.33 12.13 16.39
CA ALA A 126 -4.30 13.11 15.32
C ALA A 126 -5.06 12.64 14.09
N LYS A 127 -5.79 13.56 13.45
CA LYS A 127 -6.36 13.32 12.13
C LYS A 127 -5.23 13.15 11.11
N LEU A 128 -5.40 12.17 10.23
CA LEU A 128 -4.45 11.94 9.15
C LEU A 128 -4.74 12.86 7.97
N ASP A 129 -3.68 13.33 7.34
CA ASP A 129 -3.75 14.20 6.18
C ASP A 129 -4.40 13.49 4.99
N MET A 130 -5.42 14.15 4.43
CA MET A 130 -6.18 13.69 3.27
C MET A 130 -5.66 14.25 1.93
N THR A 131 -4.54 14.98 1.95
CA THR A 131 -3.92 15.43 0.72
C THR A 131 -3.55 14.22 -0.13
N PRO A 132 -3.99 14.18 -1.40
CA PRO A 132 -3.62 13.10 -2.29
C PRO A 132 -2.12 12.92 -2.31
N GLU A 133 -1.65 11.70 -2.16
CA GLU A 133 -0.25 11.40 -2.44
C GLU A 133 -0.04 11.75 -3.91
N GLN A 134 0.79 12.78 -4.16
CA GLN A 134 1.33 12.96 -5.48
C GLN A 134 2.13 11.69 -5.78
N VAL A 135 1.54 10.81 -6.53
CA VAL A 135 2.32 9.84 -7.26
C VAL A 135 3.06 10.72 -8.26
N ASP A 136 4.28 11.10 -7.91
CA ASP A 136 5.23 11.53 -8.92
C ASP A 136 5.30 10.33 -9.87
N TYR A 137 4.48 10.41 -10.91
CA TYR A 137 4.77 9.68 -12.12
C TYR A 137 6.09 10.30 -12.57
N VAL A 138 7.18 9.84 -12.02
CA VAL A 138 8.41 9.78 -12.74
C VAL A 138 8.07 8.88 -13.91
N CYS A 139 7.38 9.46 -14.89
CA CYS A 139 7.57 9.07 -16.26
C CYS A 139 9.09 9.21 -16.40
N THR A 140 9.80 8.15 -16.16
CA THR A 140 11.10 7.95 -16.75
C THR A 140 10.80 7.98 -18.26
N ASN A 141 10.62 9.21 -18.75
CA ASN A 141 10.79 9.51 -20.16
C ASN A 141 12.27 9.29 -20.44
N ASN A 142 12.70 8.02 -20.30
CA ASN A 142 13.93 7.55 -20.91
C ASN A 142 13.93 7.89 -22.41
N PHE A 143 12.77 8.17 -22.98
CA PHE A 143 12.62 8.60 -24.35
C PHE A 143 13.28 9.98 -24.59
N GLU A 144 13.08 10.98 -23.72
CA GLU A 144 13.74 12.29 -23.87
C GLU A 144 15.25 12.21 -23.61
N TYR A 145 15.68 11.37 -22.67
CA TYR A 145 17.11 11.13 -22.45
C TYR A 145 17.75 10.45 -23.66
N TYR A 146 17.11 9.46 -24.25
CA TYR A 146 17.59 8.80 -25.47
C TYR A 146 17.53 9.72 -26.69
N VAL A 147 16.50 10.54 -26.84
CA VAL A 147 16.41 11.53 -27.91
C VAL A 147 17.49 12.61 -27.74
N GLY A 148 17.71 13.11 -26.52
CA GLY A 148 18.76 14.08 -26.22
C GLY A 148 20.16 13.53 -26.49
N VAL A 149 20.46 12.31 -26.11
CA VAL A 149 21.76 11.66 -26.36
C VAL A 149 21.94 11.37 -27.85
N LEU A 150 20.90 10.93 -28.56
CA LEU A 150 20.94 10.74 -30.02
C LEU A 150 21.14 12.07 -30.77
N PHE A 151 20.48 13.15 -30.34
CA PHE A 151 20.66 14.49 -30.95
C PHE A 151 22.07 15.03 -30.71
N LEU A 152 22.65 14.87 -29.52
CA LEU A 152 24.01 15.28 -29.22
C LEU A 152 25.03 14.45 -30.04
N SER A 153 24.79 13.16 -30.16
CA SER A 153 25.64 12.29 -31.02
C SER A 153 25.56 12.68 -32.47
N PHE A 154 24.37 13.00 -32.99
CA PHE A 154 24.19 13.39 -34.39
C PHE A 154 24.82 14.75 -34.70
N THR A 155 24.72 15.73 -33.79
CA THR A 155 25.34 17.05 -33.95
C THR A 155 26.87 16.98 -33.88
N VAL A 156 27.44 16.14 -33.04
CA VAL A 156 28.89 15.91 -32.99
C VAL A 156 29.37 15.23 -34.27
N GLN A 157 28.64 14.24 -34.81
CA GLN A 157 28.94 13.54 -36.01
C GLN A 157 28.90 14.47 -37.24
N LEU A 158 27.92 15.36 -37.35
CA LEU A 158 27.81 16.38 -38.40
C LEU A 158 28.96 17.40 -38.35
N ARG A 159 29.38 17.82 -37.15
CA ARG A 159 30.54 18.73 -37.02
C ARG A 159 31.85 18.06 -37.44
N TYR A 160 32.01 16.78 -37.16
CA TYR A 160 33.18 16.01 -37.57
C TYR A 160 33.23 15.85 -39.11
N MET A 161 32.09 15.56 -39.72
CA MET A 161 31.96 15.46 -41.19
C MET A 161 32.29 16.79 -41.89
N HIS A 162 31.76 17.93 -41.35
CA HIS A 162 32.09 19.26 -41.87
C HIS A 162 33.59 19.61 -41.74
N ALA A 163 34.23 19.27 -40.64
CA ALA A 163 35.64 19.51 -40.41
C ALA A 163 36.50 18.70 -41.37
N VAL A 164 36.13 17.41 -41.63
CA VAL A 164 36.86 16.54 -42.60
C VAL A 164 36.68 17.07 -44.02
N ILE A 165 35.48 17.49 -44.43
CA ILE A 165 35.24 18.05 -45.79
C ILE A 165 36.02 19.37 -45.97
N TYR A 166 36.07 20.22 -44.93
CA TYR A 166 36.85 21.49 -44.99
C TYR A 166 38.36 21.20 -45.13
N PHE A 167 38.84 20.18 -44.41
CA PHE A 167 40.26 19.83 -44.46
C PHE A 167 40.65 19.23 -45.83
N VAL A 168 39.79 18.47 -46.46
CA VAL A 168 40.03 17.88 -47.79
C VAL A 168 39.95 18.97 -48.89
N LEU A 169 39.09 19.99 -48.74
CA LEU A 169 38.96 21.07 -49.71
C LEU A 169 40.07 22.15 -49.61
N VAL A 170 40.76 22.26 -48.47
CA VAL A 170 41.85 23.27 -48.27
C VAL A 170 43.23 22.67 -48.56
N VAL A 171 43.37 21.33 -48.60
CA VAL A 171 44.67 20.65 -48.83
C VAL A 171 44.83 20.13 -50.27
N LEU A 172 43.78 20.21 -51.11
CA LEU A 172 43.83 19.97 -52.55
C LEU A 172 43.83 21.31 -53.33
#